data_2a0aa2c3513620a56b5eb9e774590640
#
_entry.id   2a0aa2c3513620a56b5eb9e774590640
#
_cell.length_a   1.000
_cell.length_b   1.000
_cell.length_c   1.000
_cell.angle_alpha   90.00
_cell.angle_beta   90.00
_cell.angle_gamma   90.00
#
_symmetry.space_group_name_H-M   'P 1'
#
loop_
_entity.id
_entity.type
_entity.pdbx_description
1 polymer ?
#
loop_
_entity_poly.entity_id
_entity_poly.type
_entity_poly.pdbx_seq_one_letter_code
_entity_poly.pdbx_strand_id
1 'polypeptide(L)'
;MIISRKRYLEETFNMKHLKSYKIFESTGDDLSDIFLELNDELLWKAEVWPDSQSQKWIVVIQTVDEDEEYELEGQIPPPVVIESIERSIDFMNGEGFTNYQITFENSDSTGSAEFEEINLEEVSDLDVWSNNFIRIEFWK
;
A
#
# COMPACT_ATOMS: atom_id res chain seq x y z
N MET A 1 19.75 -3.95 16.27
CA MET A 1 19.76 -2.51 16.48
C MET A 1 20.44 -2.17 17.79
N ILE A 2 21.38 -1.29 17.74
CA ILE A 2 22.14 -0.90 18.92
C ILE A 2 21.50 0.33 19.52
N ILE A 3 20.93 0.18 20.71
CA ILE A 3 20.45 1.30 21.49
C ILE A 3 21.67 1.93 22.17
N SER A 4 21.95 3.17 21.88
CA SER A 4 23.05 3.88 22.50
C SER A 4 22.89 3.92 24.01
N ARG A 5 23.96 3.58 24.75
CA ARG A 5 23.94 3.60 26.19
C ARG A 5 23.63 4.95 26.81
N LYS A 6 23.95 6.02 26.13
CA LYS A 6 23.61 7.37 26.61
C LYS A 6 22.12 7.62 26.68
N ARG A 7 21.31 6.78 26.07
CA ARG A 7 19.84 6.81 26.19
C ARG A 7 19.34 6.06 27.41
N TYR A 8 20.21 5.38 28.12
CA TYR A 8 19.78 4.60 29.27
C TYR A 8 19.10 5.45 30.33
N LEU A 9 19.58 6.67 30.51
CA LEU A 9 18.98 7.63 31.45
C LEU A 9 17.70 8.28 30.90
N GLU A 10 17.53 8.30 29.59
CA GLU A 10 16.36 8.83 28.92
C GLU A 10 15.36 7.73 28.55
N GLU A 11 15.69 6.49 28.85
CA GLU A 11 14.95 5.31 28.44
C GLU A 11 13.50 5.34 28.86
N THR A 12 13.22 5.80 30.08
CA THR A 12 11.87 5.91 30.60
C THR A 12 11.02 6.93 29.82
N PHE A 13 11.66 7.97 29.32
CA PHE A 13 11.03 9.00 28.51
C PHE A 13 10.83 8.58 27.06
N ASN A 14 11.84 7.92 26.45
CA ASN A 14 11.86 7.56 25.04
C ASN A 14 11.23 6.19 24.74
N MET A 15 11.05 5.37 25.74
CA MET A 15 10.54 4.01 25.57
C MET A 15 9.18 3.97 24.89
N LYS A 16 8.32 4.94 25.16
CA LYS A 16 7.02 5.06 24.54
C LYS A 16 7.11 5.36 23.04
N HIS A 17 8.05 6.20 22.64
CA HIS A 17 8.29 6.52 21.23
C HIS A 17 8.88 5.34 20.48
N LEU A 18 9.84 4.63 21.06
CA LEU A 18 10.44 3.43 20.46
C LEU A 18 9.40 2.32 20.27
N LYS A 19 8.54 2.13 21.26
CA LYS A 19 7.46 1.14 21.16
C LYS A 19 6.47 1.48 20.05
N SER A 20 6.09 2.74 19.92
CA SER A 20 5.19 3.20 18.87
C SER A 20 5.82 3.03 17.48
N TYR A 21 7.11 3.33 17.34
CA TYR A 21 7.84 3.15 16.10
C TYR A 21 7.92 1.68 15.68
N LYS A 22 8.23 0.79 16.62
CA LYS A 22 8.28 -0.65 16.36
C LYS A 22 6.94 -1.23 15.95
N ILE A 23 5.86 -0.77 16.58
CA ILE A 23 4.50 -1.16 16.21
C ILE A 23 4.19 -0.70 14.78
N PHE A 24 4.57 0.51 14.42
CA PHE A 24 4.38 1.05 13.08
C PHE A 24 5.16 0.24 12.03
N GLU A 25 6.44 -0.09 12.27
CA GLU A 25 7.24 -0.95 11.40
C GLU A 25 6.61 -2.34 11.23
N SER A 26 6.20 -2.95 12.34
CA SER A 26 5.57 -4.26 12.34
C SER A 26 4.26 -4.26 11.53
N THR A 27 3.48 -3.20 11.65
CA THR A 27 2.27 -3.02 10.85
C THR A 27 2.58 -3.00 9.36
N GLY A 28 3.64 -2.29 8.97
CA GLY A 28 4.07 -2.22 7.57
C GLY A 28 4.53 -3.56 7.02
N ASP A 29 5.28 -4.32 7.81
CA ASP A 29 5.74 -5.65 7.42
C ASP A 29 4.56 -6.62 7.25
N ASP A 30 3.62 -6.60 8.17
CA ASP A 30 2.43 -7.44 8.11
C ASP A 30 1.52 -7.04 6.95
N LEU A 31 1.40 -5.73 6.69
CA LEU A 31 0.65 -5.24 5.55
C LEU A 31 1.29 -5.68 4.22
N SER A 32 2.61 -5.62 4.12
CA SER A 32 3.35 -6.11 2.95
C SER A 32 3.13 -7.59 2.72
N ASP A 33 3.10 -8.38 3.79
CA ASP A 33 2.89 -9.83 3.71
C ASP A 33 1.51 -10.18 3.11
N ILE A 34 0.51 -9.36 3.35
CA ILE A 34 -0.83 -9.57 2.78
C ILE A 34 -0.80 -9.54 1.25
N PHE A 35 0.10 -8.76 0.66
CA PHE A 35 0.21 -8.61 -0.79
C PHE A 35 1.22 -9.55 -1.45
N LEU A 36 1.82 -10.49 -0.71
CA LEU A 36 2.79 -11.43 -1.28
C LEU A 36 2.21 -12.30 -2.39
N GLU A 37 1.00 -12.81 -2.21
CA GLU A 37 0.33 -13.61 -3.23
C GLU A 37 0.08 -12.81 -4.51
N LEU A 38 -0.27 -11.54 -4.37
CA LEU A 38 -0.44 -10.65 -5.51
C LEU A 38 0.89 -10.45 -6.25
N ASN A 39 1.99 -10.30 -5.52
CA ASN A 39 3.32 -10.12 -6.11
C ASN A 39 3.83 -11.37 -6.83
N ASP A 40 3.27 -12.54 -6.56
CA ASP A 40 3.55 -13.77 -7.28
C ASP A 40 2.83 -13.83 -8.64
N GLU A 41 1.84 -12.98 -8.88
CA GLU A 41 1.19 -12.85 -10.18
C GLU A 41 2.13 -12.17 -11.18
N LEU A 42 2.23 -12.72 -12.38
CA LEU A 42 3.23 -12.29 -13.37
C LEU A 42 3.10 -10.83 -13.81
N LEU A 43 1.89 -10.29 -13.81
CA LEU A 43 1.62 -8.97 -14.36
C LEU A 43 1.28 -7.92 -13.29
N TRP A 44 1.26 -8.30 -12.01
CA TRP A 44 0.79 -7.42 -10.95
C TRP A 44 1.84 -7.26 -9.86
N LYS A 45 1.90 -6.06 -9.30
CA LYS A 45 2.80 -5.74 -8.20
C LYS A 45 2.11 -4.79 -7.24
N ALA A 46 2.29 -5.05 -5.95
CA ALA A 46 1.88 -4.15 -4.88
C ALA A 46 3.10 -3.69 -4.11
N GLU A 47 3.14 -2.40 -3.81
CA GLU A 47 4.16 -1.79 -2.95
C GLU A 47 3.48 -1.11 -1.78
N VAL A 48 4.11 -1.21 -0.61
CA VAL A 48 3.62 -0.61 0.63
C VAL A 48 4.59 0.49 1.05
N TRP A 49 4.05 1.68 1.25
CA TRP A 49 4.83 2.87 1.60
C TRP A 49 4.31 3.49 2.90
N PRO A 50 5.19 3.75 3.87
CA PRO A 50 4.82 4.57 5.01
C PRO A 50 4.85 6.05 4.64
N ASP A 51 3.84 6.79 5.10
CA ASP A 51 3.91 8.24 5.13
C ASP A 51 4.11 8.66 6.58
N SER A 52 5.36 8.85 6.97
CA SER A 52 5.74 9.12 8.35
C SER A 52 5.26 10.49 8.86
N GLN A 53 5.05 11.45 7.98
CA GLN A 53 4.59 12.78 8.35
C GLN A 53 3.12 12.80 8.75
N SER A 54 2.29 12.07 8.02
CA SER A 54 0.85 12.01 8.26
C SER A 54 0.42 10.74 9.00
N GLN A 55 1.35 9.84 9.30
CA GLN A 55 1.09 8.53 9.91
C GLN A 55 0.06 7.70 9.12
N LYS A 56 0.17 7.77 7.82
CA LYS A 56 -0.65 6.99 6.89
C LYS A 56 0.15 5.82 6.32
N TRP A 57 -0.55 4.79 5.90
CA TRP A 57 0.01 3.74 5.08
C TRP A 57 -0.58 3.83 3.68
N ILE A 58 0.28 3.67 2.69
CA ILE A 58 -0.10 3.76 1.28
C ILE A 58 0.26 2.46 0.61
N VAL A 59 -0.69 1.88 -0.11
CA VAL A 59 -0.48 0.70 -0.96
C VAL A 59 -0.71 1.12 -2.39
N VAL A 60 0.24 0.81 -3.26
CA VAL A 60 0.14 1.07 -4.70
C VAL A 60 0.14 -0.27 -5.43
N ILE A 61 -0.91 -0.53 -6.20
CA ILE A 61 -1.07 -1.74 -7.01
C ILE A 61 -1.04 -1.33 -8.48
N GLN A 62 -0.13 -1.94 -9.23
CA GLN A 62 0.06 -1.62 -10.64
C GLN A 62 0.39 -2.87 -11.44
N THR A 63 0.23 -2.78 -12.75
CA THR A 63 0.72 -3.82 -13.66
C THR A 63 2.19 -3.61 -13.92
N VAL A 64 2.91 -4.73 -14.06
CA VAL A 64 4.34 -4.74 -14.33
C VAL A 64 4.56 -5.30 -15.73
N ASP A 65 5.26 -4.54 -16.57
CA ASP A 65 5.72 -5.01 -17.85
C ASP A 65 7.16 -5.48 -17.71
N GLU A 66 7.39 -6.80 -17.77
CA GLU A 66 8.74 -7.35 -17.70
C GLU A 66 9.48 -7.20 -19.04
N ASP A 67 8.74 -7.08 -20.14
CA ASP A 67 9.28 -6.83 -21.48
C ASP A 67 8.95 -5.40 -21.91
N GLU A 68 9.91 -4.51 -21.82
CA GLU A 68 9.77 -3.10 -22.23
C GLU A 68 9.36 -2.92 -23.71
N GLU A 69 9.32 -4.01 -24.47
CA GLU A 69 9.00 -4.00 -25.89
C GLU A 69 7.50 -3.98 -26.20
N TYR A 70 6.63 -4.27 -25.20
CA TYR A 70 5.20 -4.35 -25.43
C TYR A 70 4.44 -3.45 -24.44
N GLU A 71 3.64 -2.53 -24.97
CA GLU A 71 2.63 -1.87 -24.16
C GLU A 71 1.60 -2.93 -23.74
N LEU A 72 1.46 -3.13 -22.42
CA LEU A 72 0.42 -3.99 -21.92
C LEU A 72 -0.94 -3.39 -22.22
N GLU A 73 -1.81 -4.18 -22.83
CA GLU A 73 -3.22 -3.84 -22.93
C GLU A 73 -3.81 -3.71 -21.54
N GLY A 74 -4.94 -3.01 -21.42
CA GLY A 74 -5.65 -2.89 -20.17
C GLY A 74 -5.92 -4.24 -19.54
N GLN A 75 -5.60 -4.39 -18.26
CA GLN A 75 -5.79 -5.62 -17.51
C GLN A 75 -6.88 -5.46 -16.48
N ILE A 76 -7.78 -6.43 -16.41
CA ILE A 76 -8.78 -6.47 -15.36
C ILE A 76 -8.12 -7.09 -14.13
N PRO A 77 -8.23 -6.46 -12.94
CA PRO A 77 -7.65 -7.02 -11.74
C PRO A 77 -8.17 -8.42 -11.45
N PRO A 78 -7.27 -9.41 -11.26
CA PRO A 78 -7.71 -10.77 -10.89
C PRO A 78 -8.28 -10.81 -9.47
N PRO A 79 -9.04 -11.86 -9.11
CA PRO A 79 -9.62 -11.97 -7.77
C PRO A 79 -8.65 -11.80 -6.62
N VAL A 80 -7.38 -12.19 -6.79
CA VAL A 80 -6.35 -12.05 -5.76
C VAL A 80 -6.12 -10.58 -5.37
N VAL A 81 -6.28 -9.65 -6.29
CA VAL A 81 -6.15 -8.21 -6.02
C VAL A 81 -7.23 -7.76 -5.04
N ILE A 82 -8.48 -8.12 -5.33
CA ILE A 82 -9.63 -7.76 -4.49
C ILE A 82 -9.51 -8.41 -3.12
N GLU A 83 -9.19 -9.69 -3.07
CA GLU A 83 -9.01 -10.43 -1.83
C GLU A 83 -7.89 -9.84 -0.97
N SER A 84 -6.79 -9.44 -1.57
CA SER A 84 -5.69 -8.79 -0.86
C SER A 84 -6.10 -7.44 -0.31
N ILE A 85 -6.85 -6.65 -1.07
CA ILE A 85 -7.37 -5.36 -0.60
C ILE A 85 -8.32 -5.57 0.58
N GLU A 86 -9.26 -6.51 0.48
CA GLU A 86 -10.19 -6.81 1.57
C GLU A 86 -9.45 -7.22 2.85
N ARG A 87 -8.47 -8.10 2.74
CA ARG A 87 -7.66 -8.54 3.87
C ARG A 87 -6.87 -7.39 4.48
N SER A 88 -6.36 -6.49 3.64
CA SER A 88 -5.62 -5.32 4.12
C SER A 88 -6.52 -4.36 4.89
N ILE A 89 -7.74 -4.15 4.43
CA ILE A 89 -8.72 -3.29 5.11
C ILE A 89 -9.05 -3.87 6.49
N ASP A 90 -9.35 -5.16 6.56
CA ASP A 90 -9.66 -5.84 7.83
C ASP A 90 -8.49 -5.82 8.79
N PHE A 91 -7.29 -6.11 8.30
CA PHE A 91 -6.07 -6.07 9.10
C PHE A 91 -5.81 -4.68 9.66
N MET A 92 -5.84 -3.67 8.81
CA MET A 92 -5.56 -2.30 9.20
C MET A 92 -6.61 -1.75 10.16
N ASN A 93 -7.87 -2.14 9.98
CA ASN A 93 -8.93 -1.78 10.92
C ASN A 93 -8.63 -2.35 12.32
N GLY A 94 -8.16 -3.58 12.39
CA GLY A 94 -7.75 -4.21 13.66
C GLY A 94 -6.56 -3.52 14.32
N GLU A 95 -5.70 -2.89 13.53
CA GLU A 95 -4.53 -2.15 14.02
C GLU A 95 -4.85 -0.69 14.38
N GLY A 96 -6.09 -0.27 14.24
CA GLY A 96 -6.53 1.09 14.58
C GLY A 96 -6.59 2.05 13.40
N PHE A 97 -6.25 1.60 12.19
CA PHE A 97 -6.39 2.38 10.96
C PHE A 97 -7.79 2.13 10.40
N THR A 98 -8.78 2.80 10.97
CA THR A 98 -10.19 2.56 10.68
C THR A 98 -10.71 3.29 9.45
N ASN A 99 -9.89 4.17 8.88
CA ASN A 99 -10.24 4.92 7.69
C ASN A 99 -9.39 4.44 6.51
N TYR A 100 -10.01 4.35 5.36
CA TYR A 100 -9.29 4.06 4.13
C TYR A 100 -9.95 4.73 2.94
N GLN A 101 -9.19 4.91 1.89
CA GLN A 101 -9.68 5.45 0.62
C GLN A 101 -8.98 4.70 -0.51
N ILE A 102 -9.76 4.28 -1.51
CA ILE A 102 -9.23 3.65 -2.72
C ILE A 102 -9.38 4.65 -3.86
N THR A 103 -8.28 4.94 -4.56
CA THR A 103 -8.28 5.80 -5.73
C THR A 103 -7.68 5.07 -6.91
N PHE A 104 -8.23 5.32 -8.07
CA PHE A 104 -7.67 4.89 -9.35
C PHE A 104 -7.02 6.11 -10.00
N GLU A 105 -5.71 6.03 -10.20
CA GLU A 105 -4.93 7.15 -10.70
C GLU A 105 -4.43 6.85 -12.11
N ASN A 106 -4.50 7.86 -12.95
CA ASN A 106 -4.06 7.81 -14.33
C ASN A 106 -3.03 8.92 -14.56
N SER A 107 -1.79 8.54 -14.85
CA SER A 107 -0.78 9.50 -15.26
C SER A 107 -0.66 9.47 -16.78
N ASP A 108 -1.09 10.53 -17.44
CA ASP A 108 -0.95 10.60 -18.88
C ASP A 108 0.42 11.17 -19.28
N SER A 109 0.72 11.10 -20.59
CA SER A 109 2.00 11.55 -21.13
C SER A 109 2.18 13.08 -21.10
N THR A 110 1.13 13.82 -20.76
CA THR A 110 1.16 15.29 -20.67
C THR A 110 1.46 15.78 -19.25
N GLY A 111 1.61 14.85 -18.29
CA GLY A 111 1.92 15.17 -16.91
C GLY A 111 0.72 15.58 -16.07
N SER A 112 -0.50 15.56 -16.60
CA SER A 112 -1.70 15.74 -15.80
C SER A 112 -2.10 14.40 -15.18
N ALA A 113 -2.09 14.32 -13.85
CA ALA A 113 -2.58 13.17 -13.13
C ALA A 113 -4.07 13.31 -12.86
N GLU A 114 -4.86 12.38 -13.36
CA GLU A 114 -6.27 12.27 -13.01
C GLU A 114 -6.42 11.16 -11.98
N PHE A 115 -7.22 11.40 -10.96
CA PHE A 115 -7.52 10.38 -9.96
C PHE A 115 -9.01 10.38 -9.66
N GLU A 116 -9.54 9.20 -9.42
CA GLU A 116 -10.95 8.98 -9.11
C GLU A 116 -11.05 8.10 -7.86
N GLU A 117 -11.85 8.53 -6.90
CA GLU A 117 -12.18 7.70 -5.76
C GLU A 117 -13.13 6.60 -6.18
N ILE A 118 -12.81 5.36 -5.84
CA ILE A 118 -13.59 4.19 -6.19
C ILE A 118 -13.92 3.34 -4.98
N ASN A 119 -14.96 2.51 -5.12
CA ASN A 119 -15.33 1.51 -4.14
C ASN A 119 -14.58 0.21 -4.39
N LEU A 120 -14.45 -0.63 -3.37
CA LEU A 120 -13.85 -1.96 -3.51
C LEU A 120 -14.52 -2.78 -4.61
N GLU A 121 -15.84 -2.68 -4.73
CA GLU A 121 -16.61 -3.40 -5.76
C GLU A 121 -16.24 -2.96 -7.18
N GLU A 122 -15.86 -1.71 -7.36
CA GLU A 122 -15.48 -1.16 -8.66
C GLU A 122 -14.10 -1.63 -9.12
N VAL A 123 -13.26 -2.11 -8.21
CA VAL A 123 -11.91 -2.58 -8.53
C VAL A 123 -11.95 -3.72 -9.56
N SER A 124 -12.94 -4.60 -9.46
CA SER A 124 -13.07 -5.73 -10.39
C SER A 124 -13.42 -5.34 -11.81
N ASP A 125 -13.93 -4.11 -11.99
CA ASP A 125 -14.37 -3.60 -13.30
C ASP A 125 -13.35 -2.64 -13.93
N LEU A 126 -12.21 -2.41 -13.25
CA LEU A 126 -11.17 -1.53 -13.75
C LEU A 126 -10.46 -2.12 -14.95
N ASP A 127 -10.04 -1.25 -15.84
CA ASP A 127 -9.17 -1.56 -16.96
C ASP A 127 -7.85 -0.85 -16.69
N VAL A 128 -6.87 -1.61 -16.18
CA VAL A 128 -5.60 -1.08 -15.67
C VAL A 128 -4.53 -1.17 -16.73
N TRP A 129 -4.08 -0.03 -17.22
CA TRP A 129 -2.98 0.10 -18.18
C TRP A 129 -1.67 0.36 -17.45
N SER A 130 -0.57 0.28 -18.16
CA SER A 130 0.78 0.45 -17.59
C SER A 130 1.01 1.82 -16.92
N ASN A 131 0.24 2.84 -17.32
CA ASN A 131 0.30 4.19 -16.73
C ASN A 131 -0.75 4.43 -15.65
N ASN A 132 -1.50 3.40 -15.29
CA ASN A 132 -2.52 3.47 -14.26
C ASN A 132 -2.06 2.73 -13.00
N PHE A 133 -2.61 3.12 -11.87
CA PHE A 133 -2.41 2.36 -10.63
C PHE A 133 -3.58 2.54 -9.68
N ILE A 134 -3.75 1.55 -8.82
CA ILE A 134 -4.71 1.58 -7.73
C ILE A 134 -3.96 1.99 -6.48
N ARG A 135 -4.44 3.02 -5.79
CA ARG A 135 -3.83 3.50 -4.57
C ARG A 135 -4.80 3.35 -3.41
N ILE A 136 -4.33 2.81 -2.32
CA ILE A 136 -5.11 2.67 -1.10
C ILE A 136 -4.37 3.41 0.00
N GLU A 137 -5.05 4.32 0.68
CA GLU A 137 -4.53 5.01 1.84
C GLU A 137 -5.27 4.54 3.08
N PHE A 138 -4.51 4.32 4.16
CA PHE A 138 -5.05 3.98 5.48
C PHE A 138 -4.61 5.01 6.49
N TRP A 139 -5.54 5.49 7.30
CA TRP A 139 -5.23 6.44 8.37
C TRP A 139 -6.12 6.22 9.59
N LYS A 140 -5.69 6.78 10.71
CA LYS A 140 -6.43 6.71 11.99
C LYS A 140 -7.49 7.78 12.12
#